data_8901418496adb015536829ec9f7ebe9d
#
_entry.id   8901418496adb015536829ec9f7ebe9d
#
_cell.length_a   1.000
_cell.length_b   1.000
_cell.length_c   1.000
_cell.angle_alpha   90.00
_cell.angle_beta   90.00
_cell.angle_gamma   90.00
#
_symmetry.space_group_name_H-M   'P 1'
#
loop_
_entity.id
_entity.type
_entity.pdbx_description
1 polymer ?
#
loop_
_entity_poly.entity_id
_entity_poly.type
_entity_poly.pdbx_seq_one_letter_code
_entity_poly.pdbx_strand_id
1 'polypeptide(L)'
;YDPFVTEKSQIEIEKAVRNMGYMRAKVHLNTETKKNKLKVNYLIEAGQPYTVKHIAYNIDDMVINDYIEKDSANSYLHEGMPFDVSVLDNERNRITKLLQNNGYYKFNKDFLVYQADTVKNTYQVNLTMKLLPFQLRKEDVPTRHKQYTIRNVNFLTQDNLFLQGNSLEEYDSIHHEGLRIFYKDNLYLRPNVLADFNYIQPQKLYREQDVQNTYTSMGRLRALKYTNINFSEINQNDS
;
A
#
# COMPACT_ATOMS: atom_id res chain seq x y z
N TYR A 1 29.93 -22.22 -12.24
CA TYR A 1 30.01 -20.74 -12.45
C TYR A 1 29.16 -20.37 -13.66
N ASP A 2 28.25 -19.43 -13.45
CA ASP A 2 27.43 -18.87 -14.49
C ASP A 2 27.80 -17.37 -14.63
N PRO A 3 28.46 -16.97 -15.72
CA PRO A 3 28.82 -15.56 -15.96
C PRO A 3 27.60 -14.64 -15.98
N PHE A 4 26.50 -15.07 -16.59
CA PHE A 4 25.28 -14.28 -16.71
C PHE A 4 24.66 -13.94 -15.33
N VAL A 5 24.61 -14.92 -14.43
CA VAL A 5 24.13 -14.70 -13.06
C VAL A 5 25.06 -13.74 -12.30
N THR A 6 26.35 -13.82 -12.53
CA THR A 6 27.36 -12.98 -11.90
C THR A 6 27.27 -11.53 -12.36
N GLU A 7 27.12 -11.30 -13.66
CA GLU A 7 26.90 -9.95 -14.23
C GLU A 7 25.57 -9.35 -13.76
N LYS A 8 24.49 -10.13 -13.75
CA LYS A 8 23.21 -9.70 -13.20
C LYS A 8 23.34 -9.27 -11.73
N SER A 9 24.06 -10.05 -10.93
CA SER A 9 24.30 -9.72 -9.51
C SER A 9 25.07 -8.41 -9.37
N GLN A 10 26.07 -8.16 -10.23
CA GLN A 10 26.82 -6.90 -10.26
C GLN A 10 25.89 -5.70 -10.48
N ILE A 11 24.99 -5.79 -11.47
CA ILE A 11 24.02 -4.73 -11.80
C ILE A 11 23.06 -4.48 -10.64
N GLU A 12 22.55 -5.55 -10.01
CA GLU A 12 21.64 -5.42 -8.88
C GLU A 12 22.33 -4.84 -7.63
N ILE A 13 23.57 -5.19 -7.36
CA ILE A 13 24.39 -4.58 -6.28
C ILE A 13 24.58 -3.09 -6.57
N GLU A 14 24.96 -2.71 -7.79
CA GLU A 14 25.17 -1.31 -8.16
C GLU A 14 23.87 -0.50 -7.98
N LYS A 15 22.74 -1.05 -8.44
CA LYS A 15 21.41 -0.45 -8.25
C LYS A 15 21.05 -0.30 -6.77
N ALA A 16 21.30 -1.34 -5.96
CA ALA A 16 21.04 -1.28 -4.53
C ALA A 16 21.86 -0.18 -3.83
N VAL A 17 23.15 -0.08 -4.14
CA VAL A 17 24.04 0.95 -3.58
C VAL A 17 23.61 2.36 -4.04
N ARG A 18 23.19 2.53 -5.30
CA ARG A 18 22.65 3.80 -5.80
C ARG A 18 21.34 4.19 -5.09
N ASN A 19 20.48 3.22 -4.82
CA ASN A 19 19.22 3.45 -4.09
C ASN A 19 19.45 3.88 -2.63
N MET A 20 20.62 3.56 -2.05
CA MET A 20 21.04 4.02 -0.72
C MET A 20 21.65 5.44 -0.75
N GLY A 21 21.55 6.16 -1.87
CA GLY A 21 22.02 7.54 -2.03
C GLY A 21 23.40 7.69 -2.66
N TYR A 22 24.10 6.62 -2.95
CA TYR A 22 25.40 6.67 -3.63
C TYR A 22 25.22 6.69 -5.16
N MET A 23 24.60 7.76 -5.68
CA MET A 23 24.16 7.83 -7.07
C MET A 23 25.28 7.63 -8.10
N ARG A 24 26.55 7.86 -7.72
CA ARG A 24 27.74 7.69 -8.58
C ARG A 24 28.45 6.37 -8.34
N ALA A 25 27.87 5.48 -7.54
CA ALA A 25 28.46 4.18 -7.25
C ALA A 25 28.71 3.37 -8.53
N LYS A 26 29.83 2.66 -8.55
CA LYS A 26 30.20 1.67 -9.55
C LYS A 26 30.56 0.37 -8.86
N VAL A 27 30.21 -0.74 -9.49
CA VAL A 27 30.56 -2.08 -9.00
C VAL A 27 31.41 -2.76 -10.07
N HIS A 28 32.61 -3.20 -9.68
CA HIS A 28 33.53 -3.94 -10.54
C HIS A 28 33.53 -5.40 -10.16
N LEU A 29 33.41 -6.26 -11.17
CA LEU A 29 33.50 -7.70 -11.01
C LEU A 29 34.95 -8.16 -11.19
N ASN A 30 35.48 -8.91 -10.23
CA ASN A 30 36.76 -9.58 -10.34
C ASN A 30 36.64 -11.06 -10.00
N THR A 31 37.24 -11.93 -10.82
CA THR A 31 37.20 -13.38 -10.63
C THR A 31 38.62 -13.93 -10.47
N GLU A 32 38.83 -14.73 -9.46
CA GLU A 32 40.11 -15.41 -9.17
C GLU A 32 39.88 -16.92 -9.19
N THR A 33 40.70 -17.64 -9.95
CA THR A 33 40.68 -19.10 -9.97
C THR A 33 41.85 -19.64 -9.16
N LYS A 34 41.58 -20.44 -8.14
CA LYS A 34 42.62 -21.13 -7.35
C LYS A 34 42.26 -22.60 -7.25
N LYS A 35 43.14 -23.44 -7.86
CA LYS A 35 42.87 -24.89 -8.01
C LYS A 35 41.49 -25.07 -8.73
N ASN A 36 40.60 -25.86 -8.17
CA ASN A 36 39.25 -26.13 -8.76
C ASN A 36 38.15 -25.22 -8.17
N LYS A 37 38.52 -24.08 -7.55
CA LYS A 37 37.55 -23.14 -6.98
C LYS A 37 37.66 -21.78 -7.67
N LEU A 38 36.53 -21.22 -8.02
CA LEU A 38 36.39 -19.85 -8.51
C LEU A 38 35.91 -18.97 -7.35
N LYS A 39 36.62 -17.87 -7.11
CA LYS A 39 36.24 -16.82 -6.19
C LYS A 39 35.74 -15.64 -7.01
N VAL A 40 34.54 -15.18 -6.70
CA VAL A 40 33.93 -13.99 -7.31
C VAL A 40 33.98 -12.86 -6.29
N ASN A 41 34.58 -11.74 -6.63
CA ASN A 41 34.66 -10.56 -5.80
C ASN A 41 33.92 -9.40 -6.49
N TYR A 42 33.07 -8.71 -5.75
CA TYR A 42 32.45 -7.46 -6.18
C TYR A 42 33.13 -6.31 -5.44
N LEU A 43 33.86 -5.48 -6.17
CA LEU A 43 34.48 -4.28 -5.63
C LEU A 43 33.53 -3.11 -5.81
N ILE A 44 33.13 -2.48 -4.71
CA ILE A 44 32.17 -1.37 -4.72
C ILE A 44 32.92 -0.05 -4.52
N GLU A 45 32.87 0.82 -5.52
CA GLU A 45 33.32 2.21 -5.46
C GLU A 45 32.09 3.09 -5.21
N ALA A 46 31.73 3.28 -3.93
CA ALA A 46 30.49 3.96 -3.55
C ALA A 46 30.53 5.49 -3.81
N GLY A 47 31.68 6.12 -3.59
CA GLY A 47 31.78 7.59 -3.61
C GLY A 47 31.09 8.26 -2.42
N GLN A 48 30.70 9.52 -2.57
CA GLN A 48 29.98 10.26 -1.53
C GLN A 48 28.46 10.08 -1.69
N PRO A 49 27.71 9.86 -0.60
CA PRO A 49 26.26 9.77 -0.64
C PRO A 49 25.63 11.16 -0.87
N TYR A 50 24.51 11.18 -1.54
CA TYR A 50 23.67 12.37 -1.65
C TYR A 50 22.80 12.51 -0.41
N THR A 51 22.55 13.75 0.01
CA THR A 51 21.64 14.10 1.10
C THR A 51 20.49 14.98 0.60
N VAL A 52 19.36 14.93 1.27
CA VAL A 52 18.21 15.78 0.96
C VAL A 52 18.46 17.19 1.49
N LYS A 53 18.47 18.19 0.62
CA LYS A 53 18.66 19.58 0.99
C LYS A 53 17.35 20.24 1.40
N HIS A 54 16.32 20.04 0.58
CA HIS A 54 15.00 20.66 0.76
C HIS A 54 13.91 19.69 0.35
N ILE A 55 12.78 19.74 1.08
CA ILE A 55 11.60 18.90 0.83
C ILE A 55 10.41 19.82 0.56
N ALA A 56 9.74 19.62 -0.56
CA ALA A 56 8.53 20.31 -0.94
C ALA A 56 7.39 19.32 -1.24
N TYR A 57 6.17 19.75 -0.96
CA TYR A 57 4.95 19.02 -1.28
C TYR A 57 4.16 19.82 -2.32
N ASN A 58 3.88 19.19 -3.46
CA ASN A 58 3.03 19.74 -4.52
C ASN A 58 1.80 18.87 -4.66
N ILE A 59 0.79 19.15 -3.82
CA ILE A 59 -0.45 18.39 -3.68
C ILE A 59 -1.61 19.32 -3.94
N ASP A 60 -2.24 19.18 -5.12
CA ASP A 60 -3.33 20.05 -5.55
C ASP A 60 -4.66 19.79 -4.81
N ASP A 61 -4.80 18.63 -4.15
CA ASP A 61 -5.96 18.30 -3.34
C ASP A 61 -5.79 18.86 -1.93
N MET A 62 -6.53 19.91 -1.61
CA MET A 62 -6.43 20.63 -0.30
C MET A 62 -6.77 19.72 0.89
N VAL A 63 -7.71 18.76 0.74
CA VAL A 63 -8.10 17.87 1.84
C VAL A 63 -7.00 16.86 2.10
N ILE A 64 -6.43 16.28 1.06
CA ILE A 64 -5.30 15.35 1.18
C ILE A 64 -4.08 16.07 1.74
N ASN A 65 -3.80 17.28 1.27
CA ASN A 65 -2.69 18.09 1.79
C ASN A 65 -2.84 18.34 3.30
N ASP A 66 -4.03 18.71 3.76
CA ASP A 66 -4.33 18.94 5.18
C ASP A 66 -4.09 17.68 6.05
N TYR A 67 -4.48 16.49 5.55
CA TYR A 67 -4.17 15.24 6.26
C TYR A 67 -2.67 15.01 6.39
N ILE A 68 -1.90 15.24 5.33
CA ILE A 68 -0.45 15.04 5.32
C ILE A 68 0.25 16.05 6.24
N GLU A 69 -0.15 17.32 6.20
CA GLU A 69 0.41 18.38 7.05
C GLU A 69 0.14 18.13 8.54
N LYS A 70 -1.07 17.73 8.90
CA LYS A 70 -1.43 17.39 10.29
C LYS A 70 -0.66 16.20 10.84
N ASP A 71 -0.28 15.26 9.97
CA ASP A 71 0.48 14.07 10.33
C ASP A 71 2.00 14.22 10.08
N SER A 72 2.47 15.44 9.81
CA SER A 72 3.88 15.72 9.45
C SER A 72 4.90 15.29 10.51
N ALA A 73 4.51 15.30 11.79
CA ALA A 73 5.36 14.84 12.88
C ALA A 73 5.76 13.34 12.78
N ASN A 74 4.97 12.53 12.03
CA ASN A 74 5.23 11.12 11.78
C ASN A 74 5.95 10.87 10.45
N SER A 75 6.37 11.90 9.72
CA SER A 75 7.08 11.78 8.45
C SER A 75 8.44 11.14 8.63
N TYR A 76 8.80 10.23 7.74
CA TYR A 76 10.16 9.69 7.63
C TYR A 76 11.12 10.66 6.94
N LEU A 77 10.59 11.72 6.29
CA LEU A 77 11.40 12.67 5.53
C LEU A 77 11.83 13.84 6.41
N HIS A 78 13.11 14.18 6.37
CA HIS A 78 13.67 15.38 6.99
C HIS A 78 14.87 15.90 6.20
N GLU A 79 15.10 17.19 6.23
CA GLU A 79 16.26 17.79 5.58
C GLU A 79 17.56 17.28 6.21
N GLY A 80 18.58 17.09 5.41
CA GLY A 80 19.86 16.53 5.83
C GLY A 80 19.93 15.01 5.84
N MET A 81 18.79 14.30 5.71
CA MET A 81 18.80 12.83 5.65
C MET A 81 19.52 12.32 4.39
N PRO A 82 20.10 11.10 4.41
CA PRO A 82 20.56 10.45 3.19
C PRO A 82 19.42 10.30 2.18
N PHE A 83 19.72 10.48 0.89
CA PHE A 83 18.77 10.22 -0.18
C PHE A 83 18.63 8.72 -0.38
N ASP A 84 17.76 8.08 0.39
CA ASP A 84 17.50 6.65 0.35
C ASP A 84 16.10 6.37 -0.19
N VAL A 85 16.04 5.63 -1.30
CA VAL A 85 14.78 5.28 -1.97
C VAL A 85 13.87 4.45 -1.07
N SER A 86 14.43 3.65 -0.16
CA SER A 86 13.63 2.86 0.79
C SER A 86 12.88 3.75 1.79
N VAL A 87 13.51 4.84 2.24
CA VAL A 87 12.88 5.83 3.12
C VAL A 87 11.77 6.56 2.37
N LEU A 88 11.99 6.91 1.10
CA LEU A 88 10.96 7.53 0.25
C LEU A 88 9.75 6.59 0.06
N ASP A 89 9.99 5.30 -0.14
CA ASP A 89 8.90 4.31 -0.28
C ASP A 89 8.16 4.09 1.04
N ASN A 90 8.86 4.08 2.17
CA ASN A 90 8.24 4.01 3.50
C ASN A 90 7.32 5.21 3.76
N GLU A 91 7.71 6.42 3.36
CA GLU A 91 6.85 7.60 3.47
C GLU A 91 5.62 7.49 2.58
N ARG A 92 5.75 7.02 1.33
CA ARG A 92 4.60 6.74 0.46
C ARG A 92 3.64 5.75 1.11
N ASN A 93 4.16 4.68 1.71
CA ASN A 93 3.37 3.68 2.41
C ASN A 93 2.67 4.26 3.66
N ARG A 94 3.35 5.14 4.43
CA ARG A 94 2.79 5.83 5.59
C ARG A 94 1.59 6.70 5.18
N ILE A 95 1.79 7.57 4.17
CA ILE A 95 0.74 8.46 3.67
C ILE A 95 -0.43 7.64 3.08
N THR A 96 -0.13 6.55 2.37
CA THR A 96 -1.17 5.65 1.85
C THR A 96 -2.05 5.10 2.97
N LYS A 97 -1.45 4.58 4.04
CA LYS A 97 -2.20 4.09 5.21
C LYS A 97 -2.98 5.20 5.91
N LEU A 98 -2.40 6.39 6.04
CA LEU A 98 -3.09 7.56 6.59
C LEU A 98 -4.35 7.86 5.80
N LEU A 99 -4.26 7.96 4.48
CA LEU A 99 -5.39 8.28 3.62
C LEU A 99 -6.43 7.16 3.57
N GLN A 100 -6.00 5.90 3.48
CA GLN A 100 -6.91 4.75 3.55
C GLN A 100 -7.67 4.68 4.87
N ASN A 101 -7.07 5.08 5.98
CA ASN A 101 -7.76 5.18 7.28
C ASN A 101 -8.68 6.41 7.40
N ASN A 102 -8.64 7.29 6.42
CA ASN A 102 -9.49 8.48 6.32
C ASN A 102 -10.44 8.43 5.10
N GLY A 103 -10.86 7.24 4.70
CA GLY A 103 -11.91 7.03 3.70
C GLY A 103 -11.43 6.84 2.27
N TYR A 104 -10.16 7.04 1.96
CA TYR A 104 -9.67 6.93 0.58
C TYR A 104 -9.40 5.46 0.19
N TYR A 105 -10.45 4.66 0.10
CA TYR A 105 -10.41 3.21 -0.17
C TYR A 105 -9.57 2.81 -1.39
N LYS A 106 -9.64 3.57 -2.48
CA LYS A 106 -8.92 3.29 -3.74
C LYS A 106 -7.53 3.92 -3.80
N PHE A 107 -7.09 4.57 -2.73
CA PHE A 107 -5.78 5.19 -2.71
C PHE A 107 -4.68 4.13 -2.60
N ASN A 108 -3.62 4.29 -3.39
CA ASN A 108 -2.43 3.47 -3.29
C ASN A 108 -1.16 4.34 -3.42
N LYS A 109 -0.02 3.79 -3.06
CA LYS A 109 1.26 4.53 -3.03
C LYS A 109 1.73 5.03 -4.40
N ASP A 110 1.24 4.46 -5.49
CA ASP A 110 1.68 4.83 -6.85
C ASP A 110 1.11 6.18 -7.31
N PHE A 111 0.12 6.70 -6.60
CA PHE A 111 -0.32 8.08 -6.78
C PHE A 111 0.62 9.12 -6.16
N LEU A 112 1.56 8.70 -5.31
CA LEU A 112 2.59 9.58 -4.74
C LEU A 112 3.90 9.38 -5.50
N VAL A 113 4.39 10.41 -6.15
CA VAL A 113 5.64 10.36 -6.89
C VAL A 113 6.62 11.40 -6.37
N TYR A 114 7.91 11.09 -6.44
CA TYR A 114 8.97 12.02 -6.10
C TYR A 114 9.66 12.52 -7.35
N GLN A 115 9.89 13.82 -7.38
CA GLN A 115 10.85 14.46 -8.26
C GLN A 115 12.07 14.83 -7.42
N ALA A 116 13.25 14.38 -7.84
CA ALA A 116 14.52 14.67 -7.18
C ALA A 116 15.43 15.44 -8.13
N ASP A 117 15.74 16.68 -7.78
CA ASP A 117 16.60 17.56 -8.58
C ASP A 117 17.94 17.74 -7.88
N THR A 118 19.04 17.38 -8.55
CA THR A 118 20.39 17.54 -8.00
C THR A 118 20.82 18.99 -7.96
N VAL A 119 21.41 19.41 -6.86
CA VAL A 119 21.99 20.77 -6.72
C VAL A 119 23.40 20.79 -7.32
N LYS A 120 23.63 21.69 -8.28
CA LYS A 120 24.92 21.80 -8.99
C LYS A 120 26.09 21.90 -8.01
N ASN A 121 27.18 21.17 -8.33
CA ASN A 121 28.43 21.14 -7.59
C ASN A 121 28.31 20.73 -6.11
N THR A 122 27.26 19.98 -5.76
CA THR A 122 27.05 19.44 -4.42
C THR A 122 26.67 17.96 -4.47
N TYR A 123 26.64 17.32 -3.32
CA TYR A 123 26.06 15.99 -3.14
C TYR A 123 24.69 16.13 -2.44
N GLN A 124 23.85 17.02 -2.96
CA GLN A 124 22.54 17.32 -2.41
C GLN A 124 21.46 17.24 -3.47
N VAL A 125 20.23 16.93 -3.03
CA VAL A 125 19.02 16.89 -3.87
C VAL A 125 17.92 17.73 -3.22
N ASN A 126 17.16 18.45 -4.05
CA ASN A 126 15.85 18.95 -3.67
C ASN A 126 14.80 17.92 -4.03
N LEU A 127 13.95 17.58 -3.07
CA LEU A 127 12.94 16.55 -3.20
C LEU A 127 11.56 17.20 -3.23
N THR A 128 10.77 16.90 -4.26
CA THR A 128 9.37 17.34 -4.35
C THR A 128 8.46 16.12 -4.43
N MET A 129 7.58 15.96 -3.44
CA MET A 129 6.49 14.98 -3.51
C MET A 129 5.33 15.56 -4.29
N LYS A 130 4.77 14.77 -5.22
CA LYS A 130 3.61 15.14 -6.03
C LYS A 130 2.52 14.10 -5.88
N LEU A 131 1.27 14.56 -5.86
CA LEU A 131 0.10 13.72 -5.94
C LEU A 131 -0.37 13.64 -7.39
N LEU A 132 -0.45 12.42 -7.94
CA LEU A 132 -1.08 12.17 -9.22
C LEU A 132 -2.60 12.11 -9.07
N PRO A 133 -3.36 12.56 -10.07
CA PRO A 133 -4.82 12.41 -10.05
C PRO A 133 -5.22 10.93 -10.08
N PHE A 134 -6.44 10.66 -9.61
CA PHE A 134 -6.99 9.31 -9.69
C PHE A 134 -7.29 8.93 -11.13
N GLN A 135 -6.65 7.88 -11.62
CA GLN A 135 -6.82 7.31 -12.94
C GLN A 135 -6.51 5.82 -12.87
N LEU A 136 -7.46 4.96 -13.24
CA LEU A 136 -7.27 3.50 -13.24
C LEU A 136 -6.64 3.00 -14.53
N ARG A 137 -7.05 3.56 -15.67
CA ARG A 137 -6.54 3.23 -17.00
C ARG A 137 -6.06 4.50 -17.69
N LYS A 138 -5.11 4.37 -18.60
CA LYS A 138 -4.57 5.53 -19.35
C LYS A 138 -5.61 6.29 -20.16
N GLU A 139 -6.68 5.59 -20.56
CA GLU A 139 -7.78 6.13 -21.35
C GLU A 139 -8.84 6.85 -20.49
N ASP A 140 -8.85 6.61 -19.17
CA ASP A 140 -9.81 7.23 -18.27
C ASP A 140 -9.51 8.72 -18.10
N VAL A 141 -10.54 9.53 -17.90
CA VAL A 141 -10.39 10.94 -17.54
C VAL A 141 -9.86 11.03 -16.11
N PRO A 142 -8.72 11.71 -15.88
CA PRO A 142 -8.19 11.92 -14.54
C PRO A 142 -9.21 12.63 -13.64
N THR A 143 -9.41 12.12 -12.44
CA THR A 143 -10.37 12.67 -11.46
C THR A 143 -9.71 12.90 -10.11
N ARG A 144 -10.43 13.52 -9.17
CA ARG A 144 -9.98 13.64 -7.79
C ARG A 144 -10.12 12.31 -7.05
N HIS A 145 -9.28 12.11 -6.06
CA HIS A 145 -9.43 11.01 -5.11
C HIS A 145 -10.71 11.20 -4.28
N LYS A 146 -11.48 10.12 -4.12
CA LYS A 146 -12.76 10.16 -3.41
C LYS A 146 -12.65 9.48 -2.05
N GLN A 147 -13.32 10.04 -1.06
CA GLN A 147 -13.58 9.36 0.21
C GLN A 147 -14.83 8.49 0.08
N TYR A 148 -14.80 7.34 0.71
CA TYR A 148 -15.89 6.35 0.72
C TYR A 148 -16.42 6.15 2.13
N THR A 149 -17.74 6.06 2.23
CA THR A 149 -18.46 5.69 3.45
C THR A 149 -19.02 4.29 3.28
N ILE A 150 -18.91 3.46 4.30
CA ILE A 150 -19.52 2.12 4.31
C ILE A 150 -21.02 2.29 4.44
N ARG A 151 -21.80 1.88 3.43
CA ARG A 151 -23.26 1.94 3.49
C ARG A 151 -23.82 0.76 4.29
N ASN A 152 -23.47 -0.45 3.87
CA ASN A 152 -23.97 -1.70 4.45
C ASN A 152 -22.79 -2.66 4.72
N VAL A 153 -22.95 -3.48 5.74
CA VAL A 153 -22.07 -4.62 6.01
C VAL A 153 -22.90 -5.89 5.98
N ASN A 154 -22.60 -6.75 5.01
CA ASN A 154 -23.29 -8.00 4.77
C ASN A 154 -22.38 -9.19 5.08
N PHE A 155 -22.86 -10.11 5.88
CA PHE A 155 -22.19 -11.39 6.15
C PHE A 155 -22.86 -12.50 5.35
N LEU A 156 -22.06 -13.25 4.61
CA LEU A 156 -22.49 -14.44 3.88
C LEU A 156 -21.78 -15.65 4.50
N THR A 157 -22.53 -16.53 5.13
CA THR A 157 -21.98 -17.59 5.99
C THR A 157 -21.74 -18.92 5.26
N GLN A 158 -21.85 -18.96 3.93
CA GLN A 158 -21.67 -20.18 3.13
C GLN A 158 -20.80 -19.96 1.88
N ASP A 159 -19.99 -20.98 1.57
CA ASP A 159 -18.95 -20.98 0.52
C ASP A 159 -19.44 -20.75 -0.92
N ASN A 160 -20.67 -21.14 -1.22
CA ASN A 160 -21.13 -21.26 -2.62
C ASN A 160 -21.71 -19.97 -3.21
N LEU A 161 -21.84 -18.91 -2.41
CA LEU A 161 -22.51 -17.68 -2.82
C LEU A 161 -21.77 -16.89 -3.91
N PHE A 162 -20.45 -16.91 -3.89
CA PHE A 162 -19.64 -16.17 -4.86
C PHE A 162 -19.38 -16.94 -6.16
N LEU A 163 -19.52 -18.27 -6.15
CA LEU A 163 -19.10 -19.11 -7.28
C LEU A 163 -20.24 -19.40 -8.28
N GLN A 164 -21.51 -19.17 -7.92
CA GLN A 164 -22.66 -19.62 -8.75
C GLN A 164 -23.56 -18.52 -9.28
N GLY A 165 -23.28 -17.23 -9.04
CA GLY A 165 -24.15 -16.15 -9.53
C GLY A 165 -25.58 -16.16 -8.95
N ASN A 166 -25.78 -16.86 -7.83
CA ASN A 166 -27.05 -16.94 -7.15
C ASN A 166 -27.46 -15.57 -6.58
N SER A 167 -28.70 -15.18 -6.78
CA SER A 167 -29.24 -13.95 -6.22
C SER A 167 -29.34 -14.09 -4.69
N LEU A 168 -29.06 -13.03 -3.94
CA LEU A 168 -29.22 -13.00 -2.48
C LEU A 168 -30.70 -13.23 -2.04
N GLU A 169 -31.63 -13.18 -2.98
CA GLU A 169 -33.06 -13.43 -2.77
C GLU A 169 -33.38 -14.88 -2.36
N GLU A 170 -32.49 -15.83 -2.64
CA GLU A 170 -32.64 -17.25 -2.24
C GLU A 170 -32.20 -17.54 -0.81
N TYR A 171 -31.74 -16.51 -0.07
CA TYR A 171 -31.19 -16.65 1.27
C TYR A 171 -32.05 -15.96 2.29
N ASP A 172 -32.26 -16.61 3.42
CA ASP A 172 -32.79 -15.94 4.59
C ASP A 172 -31.82 -14.90 5.11
N SER A 173 -32.31 -13.86 5.75
CA SER A 173 -31.45 -12.83 6.34
C SER A 173 -31.97 -12.33 7.67
N ILE A 174 -31.05 -12.03 8.57
CA ILE A 174 -31.35 -11.36 9.85
C ILE A 174 -30.54 -10.08 9.96
N HIS A 175 -31.10 -9.11 10.66
CA HIS A 175 -30.41 -7.87 11.01
C HIS A 175 -30.00 -7.93 12.48
N HIS A 176 -28.71 -7.59 12.72
CA HIS A 176 -28.15 -7.55 14.07
C HIS A 176 -27.08 -6.47 14.16
N GLU A 177 -27.26 -5.49 15.06
CA GLU A 177 -26.30 -4.40 15.30
C GLU A 177 -25.81 -3.67 14.01
N GLY A 178 -26.75 -3.40 13.09
CA GLY A 178 -26.46 -2.74 11.80
C GLY A 178 -25.82 -3.65 10.74
N LEU A 179 -25.60 -4.91 11.05
CA LEU A 179 -25.15 -5.93 10.12
C LEU A 179 -26.33 -6.68 9.52
N ARG A 180 -26.20 -7.10 8.26
CA ARG A 180 -27.13 -8.02 7.62
C ARG A 180 -26.44 -9.35 7.38
N ILE A 181 -26.98 -10.41 7.96
CA ILE A 181 -26.40 -11.75 7.92
C ILE A 181 -27.28 -12.65 7.07
N PHE A 182 -26.73 -13.15 5.97
CA PHE A 182 -27.38 -14.05 5.03
C PHE A 182 -26.99 -15.49 5.35
N TYR A 183 -27.96 -16.38 5.35
CA TYR A 183 -27.75 -17.83 5.61
C TYR A 183 -28.75 -18.66 4.81
N LYS A 184 -28.44 -19.92 4.64
CA LYS A 184 -29.33 -20.93 4.05
C LYS A 184 -29.49 -22.09 5.04
N ASP A 185 -30.73 -22.51 5.27
CA ASP A 185 -31.13 -23.59 6.18
C ASP A 185 -30.77 -23.32 7.66
N ASN A 186 -29.52 -23.24 8.02
CA ASN A 186 -29.08 -23.06 9.41
C ASN A 186 -28.04 -21.95 9.55
N LEU A 187 -28.19 -21.17 10.61
CA LEU A 187 -27.22 -20.15 11.00
C LEU A 187 -26.07 -20.80 11.81
N TYR A 188 -24.92 -20.99 11.16
CA TYR A 188 -23.77 -21.66 11.78
C TYR A 188 -23.10 -20.84 12.89
N LEU A 189 -23.10 -19.52 12.78
CA LEU A 189 -22.53 -18.61 13.77
C LEU A 189 -23.62 -17.71 14.35
N ARG A 190 -23.57 -17.53 15.67
CA ARG A 190 -24.45 -16.60 16.34
C ARG A 190 -24.19 -15.17 15.87
N PRO A 191 -25.23 -14.34 15.63
CA PRO A 191 -25.07 -12.96 15.19
C PRO A 191 -24.13 -12.13 16.06
N ASN A 192 -24.21 -12.26 17.37
CA ASN A 192 -23.34 -11.57 18.33
C ASN A 192 -21.85 -11.89 18.07
N VAL A 193 -21.52 -13.15 17.74
CA VAL A 193 -20.14 -13.54 17.43
C VAL A 193 -19.63 -12.82 16.19
N LEU A 194 -20.47 -12.71 15.14
CA LEU A 194 -20.09 -11.97 13.94
C LEU A 194 -19.94 -10.48 14.22
N ALA A 195 -20.79 -9.91 15.04
CA ALA A 195 -20.71 -8.51 15.45
C ALA A 195 -19.47 -8.22 16.31
N ASP A 196 -19.19 -9.05 17.32
CA ASP A 196 -18.04 -8.89 18.23
C ASP A 196 -16.68 -8.98 17.51
N PHE A 197 -16.61 -9.74 16.41
CA PHE A 197 -15.38 -9.94 15.63
C PHE A 197 -15.27 -9.04 14.40
N ASN A 198 -16.28 -8.19 14.16
CA ASN A 198 -16.32 -7.23 13.06
C ASN A 198 -16.00 -5.81 13.55
N TYR A 199 -15.05 -5.16 12.88
CA TYR A 199 -14.66 -3.77 13.15
C TYR A 199 -15.19 -2.79 12.10
N ILE A 200 -15.69 -3.30 10.95
CA ILE A 200 -16.22 -2.49 9.87
C ILE A 200 -17.62 -2.01 10.25
N GLN A 201 -17.80 -0.71 10.39
CA GLN A 201 -19.06 -0.11 10.86
C GLN A 201 -19.84 0.52 9.70
N PRO A 202 -21.14 0.20 9.55
CA PRO A 202 -22.00 0.89 8.60
C PRO A 202 -22.11 2.38 8.93
N GLN A 203 -22.34 3.20 7.91
CA GLN A 203 -22.48 4.67 7.99
C GLN A 203 -21.22 5.42 8.48
N LYS A 204 -20.06 4.76 8.53
CA LYS A 204 -18.76 5.37 8.86
C LYS A 204 -17.88 5.43 7.61
N LEU A 205 -16.90 6.33 7.65
CA LEU A 205 -15.84 6.36 6.64
C LEU A 205 -15.12 5.00 6.58
N TYR A 206 -14.74 4.59 5.37
CA TYR A 206 -13.85 3.44 5.20
C TYR A 206 -12.55 3.64 6.00
N ARG A 207 -12.10 2.60 6.65
CA ARG A 207 -10.81 2.56 7.33
C ARG A 207 -10.14 1.22 7.09
N GLU A 208 -8.96 1.27 6.50
CA GLU A 208 -8.17 0.07 6.22
C GLU A 208 -7.84 -0.70 7.51
N GLN A 209 -7.58 0.01 8.62
CA GLN A 209 -7.32 -0.61 9.91
C GLN A 209 -8.50 -1.47 10.40
N ASP A 210 -9.74 -1.05 10.17
CA ASP A 210 -10.92 -1.80 10.59
C ASP A 210 -11.07 -3.08 9.74
N VAL A 211 -10.69 -3.03 8.47
CA VAL A 211 -10.65 -4.20 7.59
C VAL A 211 -9.60 -5.20 8.08
N GLN A 212 -8.39 -4.74 8.36
CA GLN A 212 -7.29 -5.59 8.87
C GLN A 212 -7.63 -6.18 10.24
N ASN A 213 -8.23 -5.39 11.13
CA ASN A 213 -8.68 -5.86 12.44
C ASN A 213 -9.76 -6.94 12.29
N THR A 214 -10.70 -6.76 11.35
CA THR A 214 -11.75 -7.76 11.05
C THR A 214 -11.14 -9.06 10.53
N TYR A 215 -10.22 -8.99 9.55
CA TYR A 215 -9.51 -10.18 9.07
C TYR A 215 -8.79 -10.91 10.20
N THR A 216 -8.02 -10.18 11.01
CA THR A 216 -7.25 -10.75 12.13
C THR A 216 -8.16 -11.36 13.18
N SER A 217 -9.26 -10.70 13.50
CA SER A 217 -10.23 -11.15 14.49
C SER A 217 -10.97 -12.40 14.00
N MET A 218 -11.55 -12.35 12.81
CA MET A 218 -12.26 -13.48 12.19
C MET A 218 -11.35 -14.71 12.02
N GLY A 219 -10.08 -14.53 11.70
CA GLY A 219 -9.10 -15.60 11.58
C GLY A 219 -8.82 -16.37 12.88
N ARG A 220 -9.23 -15.84 14.04
CA ARG A 220 -9.16 -16.54 15.35
C ARG A 220 -10.34 -17.45 15.59
N LEU A 221 -11.41 -17.33 14.82
CA LEU A 221 -12.60 -18.17 14.95
C LEU A 221 -12.34 -19.53 14.30
N ARG A 222 -12.18 -20.58 15.11
CA ARG A 222 -11.94 -21.95 14.63
C ARG A 222 -13.08 -22.50 13.75
N ALA A 223 -14.27 -21.89 13.86
CA ALA A 223 -15.43 -22.27 13.07
C ALA A 223 -15.36 -21.76 11.62
N LEU A 224 -14.50 -20.79 11.33
CA LEU A 224 -14.30 -20.26 9.97
C LEU A 224 -13.06 -20.88 9.34
N LYS A 225 -13.22 -21.41 8.15
CA LYS A 225 -12.12 -21.97 7.36
C LYS A 225 -11.31 -20.86 6.69
N TYR A 226 -12.00 -19.85 6.20
CA TYR A 226 -11.42 -18.64 5.61
C TYR A 226 -12.42 -17.47 5.72
N THR A 227 -11.91 -16.26 5.63
CA THR A 227 -12.69 -15.02 5.57
C THR A 227 -12.28 -14.26 4.31
N ASN A 228 -13.25 -13.78 3.57
CA ASN A 228 -13.03 -12.90 2.42
C ASN A 228 -13.88 -11.63 2.61
N ILE A 229 -13.25 -10.46 2.44
CA ILE A 229 -13.92 -9.16 2.57
C ILE A 229 -13.82 -8.47 1.22
N ASN A 230 -14.98 -8.23 0.61
CA ASN A 230 -15.09 -7.56 -0.68
C ASN A 230 -15.89 -6.27 -0.53
N PHE A 231 -15.48 -5.25 -1.25
CA PHE A 231 -16.19 -3.98 -1.34
C PHE A 231 -16.74 -3.79 -2.75
N SER A 232 -18.01 -3.42 -2.84
CA SER A 232 -18.66 -2.99 -4.08
C SER A 232 -19.12 -1.54 -3.97
N GLU A 233 -18.89 -0.76 -5.01
CA GLU A 233 -19.42 0.60 -5.08
C GLU A 233 -20.92 0.56 -5.36
N ILE A 234 -21.66 1.38 -4.63
CA ILE A 234 -23.06 1.63 -4.87
C ILE A 234 -23.16 3.05 -5.41
N ASN A 235 -23.66 3.20 -6.64
CA ASN A 235 -23.92 4.52 -7.20
C ASN A 235 -25.13 5.14 -6.47
N GLN A 236 -25.12 6.46 -6.30
CA GLN A 236 -26.21 7.18 -5.61
C GLN A 236 -27.60 6.99 -6.27
N ASN A 237 -27.63 6.45 -7.50
CA ASN A 237 -28.86 6.19 -8.25
C ASN A 237 -29.44 4.77 -8.03
N ASP A 238 -28.73 3.91 -7.29
CA ASP A 238 -29.19 2.55 -6.97
C ASP A 238 -29.81 2.56 -5.55
N SER A 239 -30.94 3.25 -5.40
CA SER A 239 -31.73 3.30 -4.16
C SER A 239 -32.99 2.45 -4.27
#